data_552427208159b3dfb5e0c0cf058b76f7
#
_entry.id   552427208159b3dfb5e0c0cf058b76f7
#
_cell.length_a   1.000
_cell.length_b   1.000
_cell.length_c   1.000
_cell.angle_alpha   90.00
_cell.angle_beta   90.00
_cell.angle_gamma   90.00
#
_symmetry.space_group_name_H-M   'P 1'
#
loop_
_entity.id
_entity.type
_entity.pdbx_description
1 polymer ?
#
loop_
_entity_poly.entity_id
_entity_poly.type
_entity_poly.pdbx_seq_one_letter_code
_entity_poly.pdbx_strand_id
1 'polypeptide(L)'
;MRAKPATVASMLDYDTSAIYTFLRMRIPGLLSTEGAVGIGWKRGGVMVAGAVFEQHNGRTVWAHVAIDAPLSRRFLRAFLDYPFAVCAVDALRGYVLASNTRLRALARRLGAVEEAVLAGAARDGGDVVVCTLWRGNLKHDTLAQH
;
A
#
# COMPACT_ATOMS: atom_id res chain seq x y z
N MET A 1 1.20 37.74 20.92
CA MET A 1 0.60 37.14 19.70
C MET A 1 1.27 35.80 19.46
N ARG A 2 0.50 34.76 19.39
CA ARG A 2 1.06 33.44 19.12
C ARG A 2 1.31 33.27 17.62
N ALA A 3 2.53 32.82 17.29
CA ALA A 3 2.82 32.41 15.94
C ALA A 3 1.98 31.18 15.55
N LYS A 4 1.49 31.12 14.33
CA LYS A 4 0.88 29.90 13.82
C LYS A 4 1.89 28.74 13.88
N PRO A 5 1.47 27.53 14.34
CA PRO A 5 2.35 26.37 14.23
C PRO A 5 2.74 26.18 12.76
N ALA A 6 4.01 25.86 12.55
CA ALA A 6 4.46 25.53 11.19
C ALA A 6 3.67 24.33 10.66
N THR A 7 3.17 24.43 9.44
CA THR A 7 2.53 23.30 8.76
C THR A 7 3.58 22.22 8.55
N VAL A 8 3.28 20.99 9.00
CA VAL A 8 4.16 19.84 8.77
C VAL A 8 4.19 19.55 7.28
N ALA A 9 5.39 19.60 6.68
CA ALA A 9 5.57 19.29 5.27
C ALA A 9 5.27 17.80 5.03
N SER A 10 4.49 17.52 4.00
CA SER A 10 4.16 16.17 3.56
C SER A 10 4.52 16.01 2.09
N MET A 11 5.13 14.88 1.74
CA MET A 11 5.58 14.64 0.37
C MET A 11 5.64 13.15 0.02
N LEU A 12 5.45 12.88 -1.26
CA LEU A 12 5.73 11.55 -1.81
C LEU A 12 7.25 11.32 -1.84
N ASP A 13 7.66 10.08 -1.64
CA ASP A 13 9.03 9.63 -1.74
C ASP A 13 9.09 8.38 -2.61
N TYR A 14 10.12 8.29 -3.44
CA TYR A 14 10.30 7.20 -4.38
C TYR A 14 11.60 6.42 -4.15
N ASP A 15 12.24 6.62 -3.00
CA ASP A 15 13.44 5.88 -2.62
C ASP A 15 13.04 4.46 -2.20
N THR A 16 13.14 3.53 -3.14
CA THR A 16 12.72 2.14 -2.93
C THR A 16 13.46 1.48 -1.77
N SER A 17 14.75 1.76 -1.60
CA SER A 17 15.53 1.21 -0.49
C SER A 17 15.02 1.69 0.86
N ALA A 18 14.76 2.98 1.00
CA ALA A 18 14.20 3.56 2.24
C ALA A 18 12.80 3.02 2.52
N ILE A 19 12.00 2.82 1.47
CA ILE A 19 10.65 2.27 1.60
C ILE A 19 10.70 0.82 2.07
N TYR A 20 11.60 -0.01 1.54
CA TYR A 20 11.80 -1.36 2.06
C TYR A 20 12.23 -1.37 3.52
N THR A 21 13.10 -0.47 3.93
CA THR A 21 13.50 -0.34 5.34
C THR A 21 12.29 -0.06 6.23
N PHE A 22 11.42 0.86 5.81
CA PHE A 22 10.17 1.16 6.50
C PHE A 22 9.26 -0.07 6.57
N LEU A 23 9.09 -0.77 5.45
CA LEU A 23 8.20 -1.93 5.37
C LEU A 23 8.68 -3.10 6.21
N ARG A 24 10.00 -3.38 6.23
CA ARG A 24 10.55 -4.51 6.99
C ARG A 24 10.30 -4.43 8.49
N MET A 25 10.19 -3.23 9.03
CA MET A 25 9.88 -3.04 10.44
C MET A 25 8.41 -3.40 10.75
N ARG A 26 7.56 -3.44 9.75
CA ARG A 26 6.11 -3.69 9.87
C ARG A 26 5.68 -5.00 9.27
N ILE A 27 6.45 -5.50 8.33
CA ILE A 27 6.24 -6.80 7.66
C ILE A 27 7.52 -7.62 7.86
N PRO A 28 7.67 -8.30 9.01
CA PRO A 28 8.88 -9.06 9.29
C PRO A 28 9.13 -10.13 8.24
N GLY A 29 10.37 -10.26 7.82
CA GLY A 29 10.78 -11.25 6.82
C GLY A 29 10.60 -10.81 5.37
N LEU A 30 10.12 -9.58 5.12
CA LEU A 30 10.00 -9.07 3.76
C LEU A 30 11.38 -8.91 3.13
N LEU A 31 11.57 -9.55 1.98
CA LEU A 31 12.80 -9.48 1.20
C LEU A 31 12.65 -8.47 0.06
N SER A 32 13.76 -7.79 -0.26
CA SER A 32 13.79 -6.92 -1.42
C SER A 32 13.76 -7.74 -2.71
N THR A 33 12.98 -7.27 -3.67
CA THR A 33 12.88 -7.87 -5.00
C THR A 33 13.51 -6.93 -6.01
N GLU A 34 14.38 -7.45 -6.85
CA GLU A 34 14.98 -6.66 -7.94
C GLU A 34 13.90 -6.17 -8.89
N GLY A 35 13.99 -4.91 -9.29
CA GLY A 35 13.02 -4.28 -10.18
C GLY A 35 11.75 -3.80 -9.49
N ALA A 36 11.62 -3.97 -8.18
CA ALA A 36 10.47 -3.43 -7.45
C ALA A 36 10.44 -1.91 -7.49
N VAL A 37 9.23 -1.35 -7.52
CA VAL A 37 9.02 0.10 -7.51
C VAL A 37 8.36 0.51 -6.20
N GLY A 38 8.95 1.46 -5.51
CA GLY A 38 8.45 1.94 -4.23
C GLY A 38 7.76 3.29 -4.34
N ILE A 39 6.71 3.47 -3.55
CA ILE A 39 6.04 4.75 -3.32
C ILE A 39 5.89 4.92 -1.83
N GLY A 40 6.39 6.03 -1.29
CA GLY A 40 6.31 6.35 0.12
C GLY A 40 5.65 7.68 0.38
N TRP A 41 5.19 7.87 1.61
CA TRP A 41 4.62 9.12 2.09
C TRP A 41 5.36 9.55 3.33
N LYS A 42 5.99 10.72 3.25
CA LYS A 42 6.69 11.33 4.39
C LYS A 42 5.88 12.46 4.96
N ARG A 43 5.90 12.56 6.28
CA ARG A 43 5.32 13.67 7.01
C ARG A 43 6.36 14.20 8.00
N GLY A 44 6.75 15.47 7.85
CA GLY A 44 7.82 16.05 8.66
C GLY A 44 9.17 15.34 8.50
N GLY A 45 9.47 14.84 7.30
CA GLY A 45 10.70 14.11 7.02
C GLY A 45 10.72 12.65 7.47
N VAL A 46 9.62 12.16 8.06
CA VAL A 46 9.50 10.78 8.56
C VAL A 46 8.53 10.01 7.67
N MET A 47 8.94 8.82 7.24
CA MET A 47 8.06 7.95 6.45
C MET A 47 6.95 7.38 7.33
N VAL A 48 5.70 7.58 6.91
CA VAL A 48 4.50 7.16 7.65
C VAL A 48 3.62 6.22 6.84
N ALA A 49 3.90 6.03 5.57
CA ALA A 49 3.25 5.03 4.73
C ALA A 49 4.19 4.65 3.60
N GLY A 50 4.07 3.43 3.12
CA GLY A 50 4.89 2.95 2.02
C GLY A 50 4.28 1.74 1.34
N ALA A 51 4.60 1.61 0.06
CA ALA A 51 4.23 0.47 -0.75
C ALA A 51 5.37 0.13 -1.70
N VAL A 52 5.58 -1.16 -1.93
CA VAL A 52 6.43 -1.63 -3.02
C VAL A 52 5.62 -2.51 -3.94
N PHE A 53 5.81 -2.32 -5.25
CA PHE A 53 5.16 -3.09 -6.30
C PHE A 53 6.18 -4.02 -6.92
N GLU A 54 5.80 -5.27 -7.07
CA GLU A 54 6.69 -6.31 -7.59
C GLU A 54 5.92 -7.32 -8.43
N GLN A 55 6.65 -8.17 -9.13
CA GLN A 55 6.08 -9.25 -9.95
C GLN A 55 5.07 -8.76 -10.99
N HIS A 56 5.36 -7.61 -11.62
CA HIS A 56 4.56 -7.12 -12.73
C HIS A 56 4.77 -8.00 -13.95
N ASN A 57 3.72 -8.65 -14.42
CA ASN A 57 3.77 -9.59 -15.54
C ASN A 57 3.02 -9.10 -16.79
N GLY A 58 2.69 -7.80 -16.86
CA GLY A 58 1.92 -7.22 -17.95
C GLY A 58 0.41 -7.27 -17.73
N ARG A 59 -0.07 -8.10 -16.81
CA ARG A 59 -1.50 -8.25 -16.53
C ARG A 59 -1.84 -7.97 -15.07
N THR A 60 -1.00 -8.39 -14.15
CA THR A 60 -1.21 -8.19 -12.71
C THR A 60 0.09 -7.72 -12.07
N VAL A 61 -0.03 -7.11 -10.90
CA VAL A 61 1.10 -6.70 -10.08
C VAL A 61 0.76 -6.94 -8.62
N TRP A 62 1.77 -7.24 -7.81
CA TRP A 62 1.64 -7.44 -6.37
C TRP A 62 2.19 -6.24 -5.62
N ALA A 63 1.59 -5.94 -4.47
CA ALA A 63 2.06 -4.87 -3.58
C ALA A 63 2.18 -5.35 -2.15
N HIS A 64 3.18 -4.81 -1.46
CA HIS A 64 3.30 -4.84 0.00
C HIS A 64 3.11 -3.42 0.50
N VAL A 65 2.26 -3.23 1.51
CA VAL A 65 1.82 -1.92 1.98
C VAL A 65 1.83 -1.88 3.49
N ALA A 66 2.28 -0.76 4.05
CA ALA A 66 2.10 -0.45 5.46
C ALA A 66 1.75 1.03 5.63
N ILE A 67 0.84 1.33 6.54
CA ILE A 67 0.33 2.68 6.78
C ILE A 67 0.26 2.93 8.28
N ASP A 68 1.05 3.88 8.78
CA ASP A 68 1.14 4.22 10.21
C ASP A 68 0.34 5.46 10.59
N ALA A 69 -0.02 6.28 9.62
CA ALA A 69 -0.70 7.56 9.84
C ALA A 69 -2.08 7.54 9.20
N PRO A 70 -2.93 8.54 9.48
CA PRO A 70 -4.16 8.71 8.72
C PRO A 70 -3.86 8.73 7.22
N LEU A 71 -4.70 8.06 6.45
CA LEU A 71 -4.48 7.87 5.02
C LEU A 71 -4.47 9.20 4.29
N SER A 72 -3.37 9.47 3.56
CA SER A 72 -3.26 10.61 2.67
C SER A 72 -3.95 10.29 1.34
N ARG A 73 -4.84 11.19 0.89
CA ARG A 73 -5.44 11.08 -0.45
C ARG A 73 -4.38 11.06 -1.54
N ARG A 74 -3.35 11.90 -1.39
CA ARG A 74 -2.27 12.01 -2.35
C ARG A 74 -1.45 10.71 -2.45
N PHE A 75 -1.16 10.10 -1.31
CA PHE A 75 -0.50 8.79 -1.28
C PHE A 75 -1.37 7.72 -1.91
N LEU A 76 -2.66 7.66 -1.53
CA LEU A 76 -3.58 6.66 -2.07
C LEU A 76 -3.73 6.78 -3.59
N ARG A 77 -3.80 8.01 -4.10
CA ARG A 77 -3.89 8.26 -5.54
C ARG A 77 -2.63 7.78 -6.25
N ALA A 78 -1.44 8.11 -5.73
CA ALA A 78 -0.18 7.64 -6.30
C ALA A 78 -0.08 6.12 -6.24
N PHE A 79 -0.51 5.52 -5.14
CA PHE A 79 -0.54 4.07 -4.97
C PHE A 79 -1.42 3.37 -6.00
N LEU A 80 -2.57 3.93 -6.34
CA LEU A 80 -3.48 3.35 -7.34
C LEU A 80 -3.08 3.70 -8.77
N ASP A 81 -2.51 4.88 -9.00
CA ASP A 81 -2.08 5.32 -10.34
C ASP A 81 -0.96 4.44 -10.89
N TYR A 82 -0.03 4.02 -10.05
CA TYR A 82 1.09 3.21 -10.53
C TYR A 82 0.62 1.90 -11.18
N PRO A 83 -0.14 1.03 -10.50
CA PRO A 83 -0.58 -0.20 -11.14
C PRO A 83 -1.57 0.02 -12.28
N PHE A 84 -2.53 0.91 -12.13
CA PHE A 84 -3.66 1.01 -13.06
C PHE A 84 -3.41 1.99 -14.21
N ALA A 85 -2.67 3.07 -14.00
CA ALA A 85 -2.36 4.03 -15.07
C ALA A 85 -0.99 3.78 -15.70
N VAL A 86 0.05 3.54 -14.89
CA VAL A 86 1.41 3.37 -15.41
C VAL A 86 1.61 1.95 -15.94
N CYS A 87 1.34 0.93 -15.13
CA CYS A 87 1.48 -0.46 -15.53
C CYS A 87 0.31 -0.96 -16.38
N ALA A 88 -0.83 -0.28 -16.30
CA ALA A 88 -2.07 -0.63 -17.00
C ALA A 88 -2.52 -2.08 -16.75
N VAL A 89 -2.38 -2.54 -15.51
CA VAL A 89 -2.74 -3.91 -15.14
C VAL A 89 -4.26 -4.10 -15.04
N ASP A 90 -4.69 -5.34 -15.14
CA ASP A 90 -6.08 -5.73 -14.90
C ASP A 90 -6.38 -5.87 -13.41
N ALA A 91 -5.38 -6.23 -12.61
CA ALA A 91 -5.56 -6.42 -11.17
C ALA A 91 -4.30 -6.08 -10.38
N LEU A 92 -4.52 -5.52 -9.19
CA LEU A 92 -3.53 -5.32 -8.13
C LEU A 92 -3.83 -6.33 -7.02
N ARG A 93 -2.83 -7.10 -6.62
CA ARG A 93 -2.94 -8.06 -5.52
C ARG A 93 -2.01 -7.71 -4.38
N GLY A 94 -2.41 -8.08 -3.17
CA GLY A 94 -1.57 -7.91 -2.00
C GLY A 94 -1.84 -8.98 -0.96
N TYR A 95 -0.82 -9.29 -0.16
CA TYR A 95 -0.94 -10.13 1.01
C TYR A 95 -1.23 -9.24 2.22
N VAL A 96 -2.30 -9.54 2.94
CA VAL A 96 -2.69 -8.79 4.13
C VAL A 96 -2.84 -9.77 5.28
N LEU A 97 -2.20 -9.49 6.41
CA LEU A 97 -2.42 -10.30 7.60
C LEU A 97 -3.91 -10.32 7.94
N ALA A 98 -4.46 -11.51 8.23
CA ALA A 98 -5.87 -11.63 8.58
C ALA A 98 -6.24 -10.76 9.78
N SER A 99 -5.29 -10.54 10.70
CA SER A 99 -5.45 -9.68 11.87
C SER A 99 -5.41 -8.19 11.58
N ASN A 100 -4.93 -7.79 10.39
CA ASN A 100 -4.89 -6.38 10.00
C ASN A 100 -6.25 -5.92 9.48
N THR A 101 -7.19 -5.73 10.39
CA THR A 101 -8.58 -5.39 10.05
C THR A 101 -8.69 -4.02 9.38
N ARG A 102 -7.81 -3.09 9.73
CA ARG A 102 -7.80 -1.73 9.14
C ARG A 102 -7.44 -1.77 7.66
N LEU A 103 -6.38 -2.48 7.30
CA LEU A 103 -5.96 -2.59 5.91
C LEU A 103 -6.97 -3.39 5.07
N ARG A 104 -7.53 -4.45 5.66
CA ARG A 104 -8.59 -5.24 5.01
C ARG A 104 -9.82 -4.38 4.72
N ALA A 105 -10.23 -3.53 5.68
CA ALA A 105 -11.36 -2.63 5.50
C ALA A 105 -11.08 -1.59 4.43
N LEU A 106 -9.88 -1.03 4.39
CA LEU A 106 -9.47 -0.09 3.34
C LEU A 106 -9.54 -0.74 1.96
N ALA A 107 -8.97 -1.94 1.83
CA ALA A 107 -8.99 -2.67 0.56
C ALA A 107 -10.42 -2.90 0.07
N ARG A 108 -11.32 -3.31 0.95
CA ARG A 108 -12.74 -3.50 0.60
C ARG A 108 -13.41 -2.20 0.15
N ARG A 109 -13.12 -1.09 0.81
CA ARG A 109 -13.67 0.22 0.41
C ARG A 109 -13.20 0.64 -0.98
N LEU A 110 -11.99 0.26 -1.37
CA LEU A 110 -11.47 0.52 -2.71
C LEU A 110 -12.10 -0.39 -3.77
N GLY A 111 -12.78 -1.45 -3.36
CA GLY A 111 -13.40 -2.41 -4.25
C GLY A 111 -12.70 -3.76 -4.33
N ALA A 112 -11.66 -3.99 -3.53
CA ALA A 112 -10.96 -5.27 -3.52
C ALA A 112 -11.83 -6.38 -2.94
N VAL A 113 -11.60 -7.59 -3.45
CA VAL A 113 -12.19 -8.83 -2.93
C VAL A 113 -11.12 -9.63 -2.20
N GLU A 114 -11.51 -10.34 -1.15
CA GLU A 114 -10.65 -11.29 -0.47
C GLU A 114 -10.72 -12.61 -1.24
N GLU A 115 -9.72 -12.83 -2.09
CA GLU A 115 -9.73 -13.92 -3.08
C GLU A 115 -9.36 -15.27 -2.46
N ALA A 116 -8.49 -15.26 -1.45
CA ALA A 116 -8.01 -16.48 -0.82
C ALA A 116 -7.55 -16.21 0.61
N VAL A 117 -7.56 -17.25 1.42
CA VAL A 117 -6.98 -17.27 2.76
C VAL A 117 -5.87 -18.31 2.77
N LEU A 118 -4.67 -17.90 3.14
CA LEU A 118 -3.51 -18.79 3.26
C LEU A 118 -3.36 -19.14 4.73
N ALA A 119 -3.75 -20.35 5.09
CA ALA A 119 -3.77 -20.81 6.47
C ALA A 119 -2.35 -20.87 7.04
N GLY A 120 -2.13 -20.22 8.19
CA GLY A 120 -0.86 -20.25 8.90
C GLY A 120 0.31 -19.62 8.17
N ALA A 121 0.08 -18.83 7.15
CA ALA A 121 1.13 -18.29 6.29
C ALA A 121 1.88 -17.09 6.89
N ALA A 122 1.35 -16.46 7.93
CA ALA A 122 2.03 -15.37 8.60
C ALA A 122 3.17 -15.90 9.48
N ARG A 123 4.17 -15.06 9.71
CA ARG A 123 5.35 -15.45 10.50
C ARG A 123 4.99 -15.88 11.93
N ASP A 124 3.94 -15.29 12.50
CA ASP A 124 3.43 -15.65 13.84
C ASP A 124 2.51 -16.87 13.83
N GLY A 125 2.29 -17.49 12.68
CA GLY A 125 1.39 -18.63 12.50
C GLY A 125 -0.05 -18.24 12.20
N GLY A 126 -0.38 -16.96 12.15
CA GLY A 126 -1.69 -16.49 11.73
C GLY A 126 -1.93 -16.64 10.24
N ASP A 127 -3.15 -16.35 9.81
CA ASP A 127 -3.53 -16.47 8.41
C ASP A 127 -3.17 -15.21 7.63
N VAL A 128 -2.98 -15.38 6.33
CA VAL A 128 -2.78 -14.29 5.38
C VAL A 128 -3.92 -14.30 4.38
N VAL A 129 -4.48 -13.13 4.11
CA VAL A 129 -5.55 -12.94 3.13
C VAL A 129 -4.96 -12.37 1.85
N VAL A 130 -5.33 -12.92 0.71
CA VAL A 130 -4.99 -12.36 -0.59
C VAL A 130 -6.13 -11.43 -1.00
N CYS A 131 -5.84 -10.13 -1.04
CA CYS A 131 -6.77 -9.11 -1.50
C CYS A 131 -6.49 -8.78 -2.96
N THR A 132 -7.52 -8.78 -3.79
CA THR A 132 -7.39 -8.53 -5.24
C THR A 132 -8.31 -7.40 -5.63
N LEU A 133 -7.73 -6.35 -6.20
CA LEU A 133 -8.45 -5.20 -6.73
C LEU A 133 -8.42 -5.26 -8.24
N TRP A 134 -9.55 -5.63 -8.83
CA TRP A 134 -9.72 -5.63 -10.27
C TRP A 134 -10.01 -4.22 -10.78
N ARG A 135 -9.47 -3.88 -11.95
CA ARG A 135 -9.67 -2.56 -12.57
C ARG A 135 -11.14 -2.16 -12.62
N GLY A 136 -12.02 -3.08 -13.05
CA GLY A 136 -13.44 -2.81 -13.17
C GLY A 136 -14.17 -2.59 -11.85
N ASN A 137 -13.56 -2.99 -10.73
CA ASN A 137 -14.15 -2.87 -9.39
C ASN A 137 -13.57 -1.70 -8.59
N LEU A 138 -12.61 -0.97 -9.13
CA LEU A 138 -12.02 0.18 -8.45
C LEU A 138 -13.08 1.26 -8.22
N LYS A 139 -13.27 1.65 -6.96
CA LYS A 139 -14.25 2.65 -6.56
C LYS A 139 -13.60 4.03 -6.51
N HIS A 140 -13.73 4.79 -7.59
CA HIS A 140 -13.12 6.10 -7.75
C HIS A 140 -13.66 7.15 -6.78
N ASP A 141 -14.92 7.04 -6.37
CA ASP A 141 -15.54 7.95 -5.41
C ASP A 141 -14.90 7.88 -4.02
N THR A 142 -14.27 6.77 -3.65
CA THR A 142 -13.46 6.68 -2.43
C THR A 142 -12.32 7.70 -2.44
N LEU A 143 -11.73 7.96 -3.61
CA LEU A 143 -10.69 8.98 -3.78
C LEU A 143 -11.28 10.40 -3.71
N ALA A 144 -12.46 10.60 -4.19
CA ALA A 144 -13.12 11.91 -4.21
C ALA A 144 -13.56 12.38 -2.81
N GLN A 145 -13.81 11.46 -1.87
CA GLN A 145 -14.29 11.75 -0.52
C GLN A 145 -13.17 12.09 0.46
N HIS A 146 -11.93 11.90 0.10
CA HIS A 146 -10.76 12.13 0.96
C HIS A 146 -9.87 13.23 0.35
#